data_613fab203087647c4e269aea4d046293
#
_entry.id   613fab203087647c4e269aea4d046293
#
_cell.length_a   1.000
_cell.length_b   1.000
_cell.length_c   1.000
_cell.angle_alpha   90.00
_cell.angle_beta   90.00
_cell.angle_gamma   90.00
#
_symmetry.space_group_name_H-M   'P 1'
#
loop_
_entity.id
_entity.type
_entity.pdbx_description
1 polymer ?
#
loop_
_entity_poly.entity_id
_entity_poly.type
_entity_poly.pdbx_seq_one_letter_code
_entity_poly.pdbx_strand_id
1 'polypeptide(L)'
;MFTNCATSEDFEISPRFRRTIEERIARLEKDAAHDEVQVNRLVDGDHIRRHMRLVAIQRAEALRMRLFLDRAKTRLPRPLIGL
;
A
#
# COMPACT_ATOMS: atom_id res chain seq x y z
N MET A 1 22.84 -17.63 3.03
CA MET A 1 22.39 -17.20 3.22
C MET A 1 22.04 -16.29 3.30
N PHE A 2 21.87 -16.00 3.13
CA PHE A 2 21.32 -15.12 3.15
C PHE A 2 20.85 -14.51 3.77
N THR A 3 20.93 -14.34 3.98
CA THR A 3 20.40 -13.77 4.57
C THR A 3 20.14 -12.90 4.87
N ASN A 4 20.07 -12.62 4.62
CA ASN A 4 19.59 -11.76 4.83
C ASN A 4 19.04 -11.03 5.22
N CYS A 5 19.16 -11.13 5.27
CA CYS A 5 18.61 -10.57 5.64
C CYS A 5 18.19 -9.86 6.03
N ALA A 6 18.10 -9.76 5.93
CA ALA A 6 17.61 -9.08 6.32
C ALA A 6 17.32 -8.43 6.61
N THR A 7 17.44 -8.28 6.53
CA THR A 7 17.20 -7.68 6.97
C THR A 7 16.63 -6.77 7.22
N SER A 8 16.12 -7.00 7.03
CA SER A 8 15.39 -6.38 7.68
C SER A 8 15.73 -5.13 8.00
N GLU A 9 16.39 -4.63 7.51
CA GLU A 9 16.84 -3.57 7.87
C GLU A 9 16.01 -2.47 7.64
N ASP A 10 15.98 -1.57 8.40
CA ASP A 10 15.29 -0.38 8.26
C ASP A 10 15.87 0.40 7.12
N PHE A 11 15.08 1.04 6.36
CA PHE A 11 15.52 1.92 5.31
C PHE A 11 14.78 3.25 5.42
N GLU A 12 15.36 4.29 4.87
CA GLU A 12 14.79 5.63 4.96
C GLU A 12 14.18 6.05 3.65
N ILE A 13 13.06 6.75 3.73
CA ILE A 13 12.43 7.33 2.55
C ILE A 13 12.16 8.79 2.82
N SER A 14 12.08 9.58 1.78
CA SER A 14 11.78 10.99 1.94
C SER A 14 10.32 11.19 2.34
N PRO A 15 10.01 12.28 3.01
CA PRO A 15 8.60 12.57 3.33
C PRO A 15 7.73 12.65 2.08
N ARG A 16 8.27 13.14 0.96
CA ARG A 16 7.54 13.24 -0.28
C ARG A 16 7.21 11.85 -0.82
N PHE A 17 8.16 10.96 -0.80
CA PHE A 17 7.93 9.61 -1.28
C PHE A 17 6.94 8.89 -0.38
N ARG A 18 7.04 9.08 0.93
CA ARG A 18 6.09 8.50 1.86
C ARG A 18 4.66 8.97 1.54
N ARG A 19 4.52 10.26 1.29
CA ARG A 19 3.20 10.82 0.97
C ARG A 19 2.65 10.22 -0.31
N THR A 20 3.51 10.06 -1.32
CA THR A 20 3.10 9.46 -2.58
C THR A 20 2.57 8.04 -2.36
N ILE A 21 3.24 7.25 -1.52
CA ILE A 21 2.80 5.90 -1.25
C ILE A 21 1.50 5.92 -0.45
N GLU A 22 1.39 6.81 0.53
CA GLU A 22 0.16 6.91 1.33
C GLU A 22 -1.04 7.27 0.45
N GLU A 23 -0.84 8.16 -0.51
CA GLU A 23 -1.91 8.53 -1.43
C GLU A 23 -2.29 7.37 -2.33
N ARG A 24 -1.32 6.58 -2.73
CA ARG A 24 -1.57 5.43 -3.56
C ARG A 24 -2.34 4.36 -2.79
N ILE A 25 -1.98 4.14 -1.54
CA ILE A 25 -2.70 3.21 -0.67
C ILE A 25 -4.16 3.66 -0.54
N ALA A 26 -4.37 4.94 -0.27
CA ALA A 26 -5.72 5.47 -0.10
C ALA A 26 -6.54 5.28 -1.38
N ARG A 27 -5.92 5.49 -2.55
CA ARG A 27 -6.61 5.31 -3.81
C ARG A 27 -6.96 3.85 -4.04
N LEU A 28 -6.03 2.94 -3.77
CA LEU A 28 -6.28 1.51 -3.95
C LEU A 28 -7.40 1.04 -3.03
N GLU A 29 -7.41 1.50 -1.79
CA GLU A 29 -8.43 1.10 -0.84
C GLU A 29 -9.79 1.67 -1.21
N LYS A 30 -9.81 2.90 -1.73
CA LYS A 30 -11.03 3.52 -2.16
C LYS A 30 -11.60 2.79 -3.38
N ASP A 31 -10.73 2.45 -4.33
CA ASP A 31 -11.15 1.74 -5.52
C ASP A 31 -11.64 0.35 -5.17
N ALA A 32 -10.99 -0.33 -4.24
CA ALA A 32 -11.42 -1.65 -3.81
C ALA A 32 -12.79 -1.58 -3.15
N ALA A 33 -13.01 -0.58 -2.31
CA ALA A 33 -14.31 -0.41 -1.65
C ALA A 33 -15.41 -0.12 -2.68
N HIS A 34 -15.09 0.71 -3.68
CA HIS A 34 -16.04 1.03 -4.73
C HIS A 34 -16.38 -0.22 -5.54
N ASP A 35 -15.37 -0.98 -5.93
CA ASP A 35 -15.58 -2.19 -6.72
C ASP A 35 -16.32 -3.24 -5.92
N GLU A 36 -16.09 -3.31 -4.62
CA GLU A 36 -16.78 -4.26 -3.76
C GLU A 36 -18.28 -3.94 -3.71
N VAL A 37 -18.62 -2.67 -3.65
CA VAL A 37 -20.04 -2.28 -3.69
C VAL A 37 -20.66 -2.66 -5.02
N GLN A 38 -19.90 -2.55 -6.12
CA GLN A 38 -20.43 -2.90 -7.43
C GLN A 38 -20.76 -4.38 -7.54
N VAL A 39 -20.06 -5.24 -6.80
CA VAL A 39 -20.32 -6.67 -6.83
C VAL A 39 -21.78 -6.96 -6.47
N ASN A 40 -22.35 -6.18 -5.57
CA ASN A 40 -23.72 -6.39 -5.14
C ASN A 40 -24.74 -6.13 -6.25
N ARG A 41 -24.33 -5.50 -7.33
CA ARG A 41 -25.21 -5.18 -8.43
C ARG A 41 -25.03 -6.15 -9.60
N LEU A 42 -24.04 -7.04 -9.50
CA LEU A 42 -23.78 -7.99 -10.56
C LEU A 42 -24.65 -9.23 -10.39
N VAL A 43 -25.05 -9.79 -11.49
CA VAL A 43 -25.89 -10.98 -11.47
C VAL A 43 -25.12 -12.17 -11.98
N ASP A 44 -24.22 -11.97 -12.93
CA ASP A 44 -23.49 -13.05 -13.54
C ASP A 44 -22.36 -13.51 -12.63
N GLY A 45 -22.34 -14.79 -12.32
CA GLY A 45 -21.34 -15.37 -11.42
C GLY A 45 -19.91 -15.18 -11.90
N ASP A 46 -19.67 -15.16 -13.21
CA ASP A 46 -18.33 -14.95 -13.73
C ASP A 46 -17.89 -13.51 -13.51
N HIS A 47 -18.78 -12.56 -13.66
CA HIS A 47 -18.47 -11.16 -13.41
C HIS A 47 -18.22 -10.93 -11.92
N ILE A 48 -18.99 -11.58 -11.07
CA ILE A 48 -18.81 -11.47 -9.64
C ILE A 48 -17.41 -11.97 -9.26
N ARG A 49 -17.01 -13.13 -9.77
CA ARG A 49 -15.71 -13.70 -9.46
C ARG A 49 -14.57 -12.80 -9.93
N ARG A 50 -14.70 -12.21 -11.11
CA ARG A 50 -13.67 -11.32 -11.64
C ARG A 50 -13.56 -10.07 -10.81
N HIS A 51 -14.70 -9.50 -10.42
CA HIS A 51 -14.69 -8.29 -9.59
C HIS A 51 -14.11 -8.59 -8.21
N MET A 52 -14.46 -9.72 -7.63
CA MET A 52 -13.91 -10.07 -6.32
C MET A 52 -12.42 -10.32 -6.39
N ARG A 53 -11.93 -10.88 -7.50
CA ARG A 53 -10.50 -11.06 -7.69
C ARG A 53 -9.80 -9.70 -7.81
N LEU A 54 -10.41 -8.77 -8.52
CA LEU A 54 -9.85 -7.44 -8.66
C LEU A 54 -9.76 -6.75 -7.30
N VAL A 55 -10.83 -6.83 -6.51
CA VAL A 55 -10.84 -6.25 -5.17
C VAL A 55 -9.72 -6.87 -4.31
N ALA A 56 -9.56 -8.18 -4.39
CA ALA A 56 -8.54 -8.88 -3.62
C ALA A 56 -7.14 -8.42 -4.04
N ILE A 57 -6.91 -8.23 -5.33
CA ILE A 57 -5.62 -7.76 -5.83
C ILE A 57 -5.34 -6.34 -5.35
N GLN A 58 -6.33 -5.47 -5.41
CA GLN A 58 -6.19 -4.10 -4.96
C GLN A 58 -5.87 -4.03 -3.47
N ARG A 59 -6.56 -4.84 -2.67
CA ARG A 59 -6.32 -4.86 -1.24
C ARG A 59 -4.97 -5.46 -0.89
N ALA A 60 -4.55 -6.48 -1.62
CA ALA A 60 -3.24 -7.07 -1.41
C ALA A 60 -2.14 -6.08 -1.74
N GLU A 61 -2.32 -5.30 -2.78
CA GLU A 61 -1.35 -4.29 -3.17
C GLU A 61 -1.27 -3.20 -2.11
N ALA A 62 -2.41 -2.72 -1.61
CA ALA A 62 -2.43 -1.71 -0.57
C ALA A 62 -1.77 -2.25 0.71
N LEU A 63 -1.99 -3.51 1.03
CA LEU A 63 -1.38 -4.11 2.21
C LEU A 63 0.14 -4.20 2.06
N ARG A 64 0.63 -4.59 0.90
CA ARG A 64 2.07 -4.63 0.66
C ARG A 64 2.69 -3.25 0.84
N MET A 65 2.01 -2.23 0.37
CA MET A 65 2.49 -0.87 0.52
C MET A 65 2.47 -0.41 1.98
N ARG A 66 1.45 -0.81 2.73
CA ARG A 66 1.41 -0.50 4.15
C ARG A 66 2.56 -1.17 4.89
N LEU A 67 2.84 -2.43 4.57
CA LEU A 67 3.94 -3.14 5.19
C LEU A 67 5.28 -2.50 4.82
N PHE A 68 5.41 -2.01 3.61
CA PHE A 68 6.60 -1.29 3.21
C PHE A 68 6.76 -0.03 4.06
N LEU A 69 5.68 0.74 4.24
CA LEU A 69 5.74 1.95 5.04
C LEU A 69 6.02 1.65 6.52
N ASP A 70 5.56 0.53 7.02
CA ASP A 70 5.82 0.16 8.41
C ASP A 70 7.31 -0.08 8.65
N ARG A 71 8.03 -0.52 7.63
CA ARG A 71 9.45 -0.74 7.77
C ARG A 71 10.24 0.50 7.43
N ALA A 72 9.68 1.42 6.67
CA ALA A 72 10.41 2.59 6.23
C ALA A 72 10.49 3.65 7.30
N LYS A 73 11.64 4.23 7.48
CA LYS A 73 11.78 5.37 8.35
C LYS A 73 11.75 6.61 7.50
N THR A 74 10.98 7.60 7.92
CA THR A 74 10.91 8.85 7.19
C THR A 74 12.16 9.68 7.51
N ARG A 75 12.85 10.12 6.47
CA ARG A 75 14.00 10.95 6.65
C ARG A 75 13.53 12.32 7.10
N LEU A 76 13.95 12.71 8.27
CA LEU A 76 13.55 14.01 8.76
C LEU A 76 14.58 15.05 8.32
N PRO A 77 14.16 16.28 8.14
CA PRO A 77 15.09 17.32 7.80
C PRO A 77 16.06 17.52 8.95
N ARG A 78 17.30 17.79 8.66
CA ARG A 78 18.26 18.05 9.68
C ARG A 78 17.89 19.29 10.38
N PRO A 79 18.00 19.32 11.67
CA PRO A 79 17.71 20.50 12.43
C PRO A 79 18.75 21.54 12.09
N LEU A 80 18.32 22.68 11.78
CA LEU A 80 19.25 23.72 11.48
C LEU A 80 19.90 24.19 12.65
N ILE A 81 19.51 23.86 13.76
CA ILE A 81 20.05 24.35 14.90
C ILE A 81 21.14 23.73 15.21
N GLY A 82 21.54 23.23 14.92
CA GLY A 82 22.47 22.62 15.31
C GLY A 82 23.34 23.30 15.73
N LEU A 83 23.31 23.65 15.65
CA LEU A 83 24.01 24.31 16.04
C LEU A 83 24.50 24.03 16.90
#